data_c95581a67b1c63ec7eabee02576e62d1
#
_entry.id   c95581a67b1c63ec7eabee02576e62d1
#
_cell.length_a   1.000
_cell.length_b   1.000
_cell.length_c   1.000
_cell.angle_alpha   90.00
_cell.angle_beta   90.00
_cell.angle_gamma   90.00
#
_symmetry.space_group_name_H-M   'P 1'
#
loop_
_entity.id
_entity.type
_entity.pdbx_description
1 polymer ?
#
loop_
_entity_poly.entity_id
_entity_poly.type
_entity_poly.pdbx_seq_one_letter_code
_entity_poly.pdbx_strand_id
1 'polypeptide(L)'
;MSRRGGRKQLRTEQAVRFLDRRLGAADFARTALNKVFPDHWSFMIGELALYCFVVLVLTGTYLTFFFDASTEEVVYLGSHLPLAGVAMSAAYRSALELSFDVRAGLVMRQIHHWAALLFLATLVTHLARVFFTGAFRRPRELNWMIGVTLLILAMVNGFAGYSLLDDQLSGTGLRITYGTALSVPVIGTWIASLLFGGEFPGADIIARLYVIHILIIPAVIGGLLAVHLAIVVRHKHTQFPGPGRREDNVVGERLWPTYAAKALGLFFLTTAVLCVLGGVAQINPIWLFGPFRPAEVSAASQPDWYMGWLDGALRIMP
;
A
#
# COMPACT_ATOMS: atom_id res chain seq x y z
N MET A 1 -41.46 -16.49 -27.55
CA MET A 1 -40.47 -15.92 -26.60
C MET A 1 -39.58 -14.77 -27.17
N SER A 2 -39.85 -14.21 -28.34
CA SER A 2 -38.93 -13.27 -29.05
C SER A 2 -39.15 -11.76 -28.77
N ARG A 3 -40.29 -11.30 -28.25
CA ARG A 3 -40.57 -9.85 -28.10
C ARG A 3 -39.98 -9.17 -26.85
N ARG A 4 -39.57 -9.91 -25.81
CA ARG A 4 -38.99 -9.34 -24.58
C ARG A 4 -37.49 -8.99 -24.73
N GLY A 5 -36.75 -9.69 -25.60
CA GLY A 5 -35.35 -9.42 -25.88
C GLY A 5 -35.13 -8.11 -26.63
N GLY A 6 -35.95 -7.83 -27.63
CA GLY A 6 -35.84 -6.60 -28.41
C GLY A 6 -36.16 -5.31 -27.63
N ARG A 7 -37.09 -5.32 -26.68
CA ARG A 7 -37.36 -4.15 -25.82
C ARG A 7 -36.26 -3.84 -24.82
N LYS A 8 -35.58 -4.85 -24.29
CA LYS A 8 -34.42 -4.63 -23.40
C LYS A 8 -33.21 -4.04 -24.17
N GLN A 9 -32.91 -4.57 -25.37
CA GLN A 9 -31.87 -4.04 -26.22
C GLN A 9 -32.14 -2.56 -26.61
N LEU A 10 -33.34 -2.22 -27.04
CA LEU A 10 -33.69 -0.84 -27.39
C LEU A 10 -33.58 0.14 -26.20
N ARG A 11 -33.92 -0.26 -24.97
CA ARG A 11 -33.75 0.57 -23.77
C ARG A 11 -32.27 0.77 -23.42
N THR A 12 -31.45 -0.26 -23.55
CA THR A 12 -30.00 -0.17 -23.31
C THR A 12 -29.33 0.74 -24.32
N GLU A 13 -29.69 0.63 -25.60
CA GLU A 13 -29.19 1.51 -26.66
C GLU A 13 -29.61 2.98 -26.46
N GLN A 14 -30.84 3.22 -26.04
CA GLN A 14 -31.32 4.56 -25.73
C GLN A 14 -30.59 5.17 -24.53
N ALA A 15 -30.34 4.40 -23.47
CA ALA A 15 -29.59 4.84 -22.30
C ALA A 15 -28.11 5.14 -22.66
N VAL A 16 -27.47 4.28 -23.45
CA VAL A 16 -26.12 4.51 -23.96
C VAL A 16 -26.05 5.77 -24.81
N ARG A 17 -26.94 5.97 -25.76
CA ARG A 17 -27.01 7.19 -26.58
C ARG A 17 -27.33 8.45 -25.78
N PHE A 18 -28.11 8.33 -24.70
CA PHE A 18 -28.41 9.45 -23.82
C PHE A 18 -27.16 9.88 -23.04
N LEU A 19 -26.43 8.91 -22.44
CA LEU A 19 -25.19 9.17 -21.72
C LEU A 19 -24.09 9.70 -22.67
N ASP A 20 -23.99 9.12 -23.85
CA ASP A 20 -22.99 9.53 -24.83
C ASP A 20 -23.18 10.98 -25.30
N ARG A 21 -24.42 11.39 -25.58
CA ARG A 21 -24.73 12.78 -25.95
C ARG A 21 -24.45 13.79 -24.83
N ARG A 22 -24.44 13.37 -23.56
CA ARG A 22 -24.22 14.24 -22.40
C ARG A 22 -22.75 14.27 -21.96
N LEU A 23 -22.04 13.18 -22.10
CA LEU A 23 -20.70 12.97 -21.54
C LEU A 23 -19.61 12.83 -22.63
N GLY A 24 -19.97 12.70 -23.92
CA GLY A 24 -19.00 12.36 -24.97
C GLY A 24 -18.31 11.03 -24.72
N ALA A 25 -18.99 10.09 -24.02
CA ALA A 25 -18.40 8.89 -23.48
C ALA A 25 -17.87 7.94 -24.58
N ALA A 26 -18.51 7.88 -25.74
CA ALA A 26 -18.08 7.02 -26.84
C ALA A 26 -16.78 7.53 -27.48
N ASP A 27 -16.65 8.84 -27.70
CA ASP A 27 -15.44 9.43 -28.25
C ASP A 27 -14.28 9.37 -27.26
N PHE A 28 -14.55 9.61 -25.98
CA PHE A 28 -13.56 9.43 -24.92
C PHE A 28 -13.09 7.97 -24.84
N ALA A 29 -14.00 7.01 -24.80
CA ALA A 29 -13.68 5.58 -24.76
C ALA A 29 -12.88 5.16 -26.01
N ARG A 30 -13.30 5.59 -27.20
CA ARG A 30 -12.57 5.29 -28.46
C ARG A 30 -11.15 5.82 -28.41
N THR A 31 -10.96 7.06 -27.96
CA THR A 31 -9.63 7.69 -27.83
C THR A 31 -8.77 6.97 -26.80
N ALA A 32 -9.33 6.63 -25.66
CA ALA A 32 -8.63 5.91 -24.59
C ALA A 32 -8.22 4.50 -25.03
N LEU A 33 -9.14 3.73 -25.62
CA LEU A 33 -8.91 2.34 -26.06
C LEU A 33 -7.89 2.23 -27.21
N ASN A 34 -7.77 3.27 -28.04
CA ASN A 34 -6.79 3.34 -29.13
C ASN A 34 -5.45 3.94 -28.72
N LYS A 35 -5.30 4.38 -27.46
CA LYS A 35 -4.03 4.92 -26.96
C LYS A 35 -2.94 3.85 -27.07
N VAL A 36 -1.79 4.24 -27.60
CA VAL A 36 -0.62 3.36 -27.72
C VAL A 36 0.19 3.43 -26.44
N PHE A 37 0.52 2.28 -25.87
CA PHE A 37 1.42 2.10 -24.72
C PHE A 37 2.77 1.58 -25.21
N PRO A 38 3.89 2.06 -24.65
CA PRO A 38 5.22 1.57 -25.01
C PRO A 38 5.35 0.06 -24.82
N ASP A 39 6.06 -0.59 -25.72
CA ASP A 39 6.24 -2.05 -25.78
C ASP A 39 7.29 -2.61 -24.80
N HIS A 40 7.95 -1.76 -24.00
CA HIS A 40 9.00 -2.20 -23.09
C HIS A 40 8.41 -2.57 -21.70
N TRP A 41 8.75 -3.76 -21.20
CA TRP A 41 8.25 -4.32 -19.93
C TRP A 41 8.40 -3.38 -18.73
N SER A 42 9.44 -2.52 -18.69
CA SER A 42 9.69 -1.63 -17.56
C SER A 42 8.59 -0.57 -17.33
N PHE A 43 7.69 -0.36 -18.30
CA PHE A 43 6.53 0.48 -18.10
C PHE A 43 5.47 -0.18 -17.20
N MET A 44 5.45 -1.51 -17.13
CA MET A 44 4.53 -2.25 -16.28
C MET A 44 4.92 -2.25 -14.79
N ILE A 45 6.13 -1.78 -14.40
CA ILE A 45 6.54 -1.71 -12.99
C ILE A 45 5.61 -0.80 -12.19
N GLY A 46 5.15 0.33 -12.77
CA GLY A 46 4.17 1.20 -12.12
C GLY A 46 2.78 0.54 -11.96
N GLU A 47 2.38 -0.32 -12.91
CA GLU A 47 1.15 -1.11 -12.78
C GLU A 47 1.28 -2.18 -11.71
N LEU A 48 2.44 -2.81 -11.59
CA LEU A 48 2.71 -3.76 -10.52
C LEU A 48 2.54 -3.13 -9.13
N ALA A 49 3.03 -1.89 -8.96
CA ALA A 49 2.78 -1.11 -7.74
C ALA A 49 1.28 -0.85 -7.52
N LEU A 50 0.56 -0.44 -8.58
CA LEU A 50 -0.89 -0.23 -8.50
C LEU A 50 -1.64 -1.50 -8.08
N TYR A 51 -1.26 -2.65 -8.62
CA TYR A 51 -1.91 -3.93 -8.29
C TYR A 51 -1.65 -4.36 -6.86
N CYS A 52 -0.43 -4.15 -6.36
CA CYS A 52 -0.13 -4.35 -4.94
C CYS A 52 -0.98 -3.42 -4.06
N PHE A 53 -1.17 -2.16 -4.45
CA PHE A 53 -2.03 -1.22 -3.72
C PHE A 53 -3.50 -1.70 -3.70
N VAL A 54 -4.03 -2.21 -4.80
CA VAL A 54 -5.39 -2.79 -4.84
C VAL A 54 -5.50 -3.99 -3.89
N VAL A 55 -4.52 -4.90 -3.90
CA VAL A 55 -4.50 -6.04 -2.97
C VAL A 55 -4.41 -5.57 -1.53
N LEU A 56 -3.60 -4.54 -1.22
CA LEU A 56 -3.51 -3.93 0.11
C LEU A 56 -4.85 -3.38 0.59
N VAL A 57 -5.58 -2.64 -0.26
CA VAL A 57 -6.90 -2.12 0.09
C VAL A 57 -7.89 -3.24 0.36
N LEU A 58 -7.93 -4.27 -0.48
CA LEU A 58 -8.86 -5.39 -0.32
C LEU A 58 -8.56 -6.22 0.93
N THR A 59 -7.30 -6.60 1.14
CA THR A 59 -6.90 -7.36 2.33
C THR A 59 -6.97 -6.53 3.59
N GLY A 60 -6.59 -5.24 3.53
CA GLY A 60 -6.71 -4.31 4.65
C GLY A 60 -8.15 -4.14 5.10
N THR A 61 -9.10 -3.98 4.15
CA THR A 61 -10.54 -3.93 4.46
C THR A 61 -11.00 -5.19 5.20
N TYR A 62 -10.54 -6.38 4.77
CA TYR A 62 -10.84 -7.61 5.50
C TYR A 62 -10.29 -7.57 6.94
N LEU A 63 -9.05 -7.13 7.11
CA LEU A 63 -8.39 -7.10 8.42
C LEU A 63 -9.09 -6.15 9.41
N THR A 64 -9.66 -5.04 8.93
CA THR A 64 -10.38 -4.08 9.80
C THR A 64 -11.60 -4.66 10.51
N PHE A 65 -12.20 -5.73 9.98
CA PHE A 65 -13.35 -6.37 10.64
C PHE A 65 -12.99 -7.15 11.91
N PHE A 66 -11.71 -7.43 12.12
CA PHE A 66 -11.24 -8.31 13.19
C PHE A 66 -10.24 -7.63 14.13
N PHE A 67 -9.72 -6.46 13.78
CA PHE A 67 -8.70 -5.77 14.56
C PHE A 67 -9.32 -4.80 15.57
N ASP A 68 -8.86 -4.88 16.82
CA ASP A 68 -9.26 -4.00 17.92
C ASP A 68 -8.14 -2.97 18.19
N ALA A 69 -8.37 -1.71 17.82
CA ALA A 69 -7.38 -0.65 17.91
C ALA A 69 -7.30 -0.04 19.33
N SER A 70 -7.04 -0.86 20.34
CA SER A 70 -7.02 -0.45 21.75
C SER A 70 -5.77 -0.94 22.48
N THR A 71 -5.24 -0.09 23.36
CA THR A 71 -4.17 -0.41 24.31
C THR A 71 -4.69 -0.93 25.66
N GLU A 72 -6.02 -1.12 25.80
CA GLU A 72 -6.62 -1.70 27.01
C GLU A 72 -6.00 -3.07 27.30
N GLU A 73 -5.61 -3.28 28.57
CA GLU A 73 -5.04 -4.55 29.00
C GLU A 73 -6.12 -5.62 29.14
N VAL A 74 -5.91 -6.74 28.47
CA VAL A 74 -6.78 -7.90 28.48
C VAL A 74 -5.97 -9.18 28.63
N VAL A 75 -6.60 -10.26 29.11
CA VAL A 75 -5.98 -11.58 29.17
C VAL A 75 -6.30 -12.37 27.93
N TYR A 76 -5.29 -12.91 27.27
CA TYR A 76 -5.48 -13.76 26.08
C TYR A 76 -6.00 -15.15 26.47
N LEU A 77 -7.12 -15.55 25.90
CA LEU A 77 -7.77 -16.85 26.11
C LEU A 77 -7.99 -17.62 24.77
N GLY A 78 -7.34 -17.19 23.69
CA GLY A 78 -7.47 -17.81 22.38
C GLY A 78 -6.69 -19.12 22.22
N SER A 79 -6.71 -19.69 21.02
CA SER A 79 -6.20 -21.04 20.74
C SER A 79 -4.67 -21.17 20.77
N HIS A 80 -3.92 -20.07 20.73
CA HIS A 80 -2.45 -20.12 20.80
C HIS A 80 -1.95 -20.34 22.24
N LEU A 81 -1.88 -21.58 22.66
CA LEU A 81 -1.58 -21.99 24.04
C LEU A 81 -0.33 -21.36 24.68
N PRO A 82 0.80 -21.10 23.97
CA PRO A 82 1.99 -20.50 24.56
C PRO A 82 1.76 -19.11 25.18
N LEU A 83 0.73 -18.39 24.73
CA LEU A 83 0.36 -17.06 25.25
C LEU A 83 -0.96 -17.07 26.04
N ALA A 84 -1.59 -18.24 26.25
CA ALA A 84 -2.82 -18.35 27.03
C ALA A 84 -2.60 -17.91 28.48
N GLY A 85 -3.46 -17.04 29.00
CA GLY A 85 -3.37 -16.46 30.33
C GLY A 85 -2.41 -15.28 30.46
N VAL A 86 -1.75 -14.85 29.37
CA VAL A 86 -0.85 -13.69 29.40
C VAL A 86 -1.65 -12.41 29.21
N ALA A 87 -1.35 -11.40 30.04
CA ALA A 87 -1.89 -10.05 29.91
C ALA A 87 -1.20 -9.33 28.74
N MET A 88 -2.00 -8.67 27.90
CA MET A 88 -1.57 -7.98 26.68
C MET A 88 -2.56 -6.90 26.30
N SER A 89 -2.21 -6.02 25.34
CA SER A 89 -3.17 -5.07 24.78
C SER A 89 -4.26 -5.79 23.95
N ALA A 90 -5.44 -5.18 23.89
CA ALA A 90 -6.52 -5.67 23.03
C ALA A 90 -6.09 -5.70 21.55
N ALA A 91 -5.24 -4.78 21.12
CA ALA A 91 -4.66 -4.77 19.77
C ALA A 91 -3.85 -6.04 19.48
N TYR A 92 -2.92 -6.39 20.36
CA TYR A 92 -2.12 -7.60 20.18
C TYR A 92 -2.96 -8.87 20.30
N ARG A 93 -3.89 -8.93 21.27
CA ARG A 93 -4.85 -10.02 21.40
C ARG A 93 -5.61 -10.24 20.08
N SER A 94 -6.22 -9.19 19.54
CA SER A 94 -7.02 -9.32 18.31
C SER A 94 -6.17 -9.75 17.09
N ALA A 95 -4.89 -9.34 17.03
CA ALA A 95 -3.95 -9.79 16.00
C ALA A 95 -3.58 -11.29 16.15
N LEU A 96 -3.52 -11.81 17.38
CA LEU A 96 -3.34 -13.25 17.65
C LEU A 96 -4.60 -14.02 17.26
N GLU A 97 -5.78 -13.58 17.71
CA GLU A 97 -7.07 -14.20 17.36
C GLU A 97 -7.28 -14.22 15.84
N LEU A 98 -6.97 -13.11 15.15
CA LEU A 98 -6.97 -13.05 13.70
C LEU A 98 -6.07 -14.13 13.09
N SER A 99 -4.89 -14.37 13.67
CA SER A 99 -3.92 -15.32 13.14
C SER A 99 -4.27 -16.78 13.39
N PHE A 100 -4.94 -17.10 14.51
CA PHE A 100 -5.16 -18.48 14.96
C PHE A 100 -6.62 -18.89 15.02
N ASP A 101 -7.56 -17.98 15.27
CA ASP A 101 -8.96 -18.28 15.53
C ASP A 101 -9.87 -17.87 14.36
N VAL A 102 -9.46 -16.90 13.53
CA VAL A 102 -10.22 -16.46 12.36
C VAL A 102 -9.83 -17.28 11.13
N ARG A 103 -10.83 -17.88 10.46
CA ARG A 103 -10.60 -18.63 9.21
C ARG A 103 -9.94 -17.75 8.16
N ALA A 104 -8.83 -18.19 7.58
CA ALA A 104 -7.99 -17.48 6.61
C ALA A 104 -7.34 -16.19 7.16
N GLY A 105 -7.50 -15.84 8.42
CA GLY A 105 -6.98 -14.60 8.99
C GLY A 105 -5.46 -14.50 8.88
N LEU A 106 -4.72 -15.54 9.23
CA LEU A 106 -3.27 -15.58 9.05
C LEU A 106 -2.86 -15.35 7.60
N VAL A 107 -3.49 -16.05 6.66
CA VAL A 107 -3.15 -15.91 5.22
C VAL A 107 -3.44 -14.48 4.74
N MET A 108 -4.57 -13.89 5.12
CA MET A 108 -4.91 -12.51 4.76
C MET A 108 -3.91 -11.50 5.34
N ARG A 109 -3.48 -11.68 6.59
CA ARG A 109 -2.45 -10.85 7.21
C ARG A 109 -1.10 -11.00 6.49
N GLN A 110 -0.73 -12.22 6.12
CA GLN A 110 0.51 -12.49 5.37
C GLN A 110 0.47 -11.90 3.95
N ILE A 111 -0.64 -12.06 3.21
CA ILE A 111 -0.80 -11.45 1.88
C ILE A 111 -0.69 -9.93 1.98
N HIS A 112 -1.32 -9.33 3.00
CA HIS A 112 -1.26 -7.89 3.21
C HIS A 112 0.18 -7.41 3.44
N HIS A 113 0.93 -8.08 4.29
CA HIS A 113 2.33 -7.74 4.58
C HIS A 113 3.23 -7.95 3.35
N TRP A 114 3.13 -9.08 2.65
CA TRP A 114 3.88 -9.32 1.41
C TRP A 114 3.53 -8.30 0.32
N ALA A 115 2.27 -7.92 0.21
CA ALA A 115 1.83 -6.88 -0.73
C ALA A 115 2.46 -5.52 -0.38
N ALA A 116 2.60 -5.18 0.92
CA ALA A 116 3.26 -3.94 1.36
C ALA A 116 4.74 -3.93 0.99
N LEU A 117 5.47 -5.03 1.24
CA LEU A 117 6.88 -5.16 0.87
C LEU A 117 7.09 -5.06 -0.65
N LEU A 118 6.25 -5.73 -1.44
CA LEU A 118 6.32 -5.69 -2.89
C LEU A 118 5.91 -4.31 -3.44
N PHE A 119 4.90 -3.67 -2.85
CA PHE A 119 4.47 -2.32 -3.20
C PHE A 119 5.63 -1.32 -3.08
N LEU A 120 6.31 -1.30 -1.96
CA LEU A 120 7.45 -0.41 -1.72
C LEU A 120 8.63 -0.73 -2.64
N ALA A 121 8.95 -2.01 -2.84
CA ALA A 121 10.02 -2.43 -3.75
C ALA A 121 9.73 -1.98 -5.20
N THR A 122 8.49 -2.12 -5.65
CA THR A 122 8.09 -1.71 -6.99
C THR A 122 8.04 -0.19 -7.15
N LEU A 123 7.63 0.56 -6.11
CA LEU A 123 7.69 2.03 -6.11
C LEU A 123 9.14 2.54 -6.24
N VAL A 124 10.06 2.00 -5.45
CA VAL A 124 11.49 2.35 -5.54
C VAL A 124 12.04 2.03 -6.93
N THR A 125 11.76 0.84 -7.45
CA THR A 125 12.19 0.41 -8.78
C THR A 125 11.58 1.27 -9.89
N HIS A 126 10.30 1.63 -9.75
CA HIS A 126 9.60 2.53 -10.69
C HIS A 126 10.24 3.92 -10.71
N LEU A 127 10.49 4.50 -9.54
CA LEU A 127 11.17 5.80 -9.43
C LEU A 127 12.60 5.74 -9.99
N ALA A 128 13.38 4.71 -9.66
CA ALA A 128 14.72 4.51 -10.22
C ALA A 128 14.68 4.41 -11.75
N ARG A 129 13.74 3.64 -12.31
CA ARG A 129 13.53 3.54 -13.76
C ARG A 129 13.22 4.90 -14.37
N VAL A 130 12.28 5.67 -13.80
CA VAL A 130 11.90 7.00 -14.30
C VAL A 130 13.11 7.95 -14.25
N PHE A 131 13.89 7.91 -13.18
CA PHE A 131 15.09 8.73 -13.02
C PHE A 131 16.17 8.39 -14.04
N PHE A 132 16.61 7.14 -14.12
CA PHE A 132 17.72 6.74 -14.99
C PHE A 132 17.39 6.81 -16.48
N THR A 133 16.12 6.75 -16.87
CA THR A 133 15.71 6.97 -18.26
C THR A 133 15.40 8.43 -18.58
N GLY A 134 15.49 9.34 -17.61
CA GLY A 134 15.18 10.76 -17.79
C GLY A 134 13.71 11.04 -18.08
N ALA A 135 12.81 10.10 -17.75
CA ALA A 135 11.38 10.21 -18.02
C ALA A 135 10.67 11.29 -17.17
N PHE A 136 11.34 11.81 -16.14
CA PHE A 136 10.86 12.91 -15.29
C PHE A 136 11.00 14.30 -15.92
N ARG A 137 11.70 14.44 -17.05
CA ARG A 137 11.95 15.74 -17.69
C ARG A 137 10.66 16.36 -18.21
N ARG A 138 10.73 17.66 -18.50
CA ARG A 138 9.57 18.42 -19.03
C ARG A 138 8.78 17.65 -20.08
N PRO A 139 7.46 17.66 -19.94
CA PRO A 139 6.60 18.37 -18.99
C PRO A 139 6.17 17.49 -17.77
N ARG A 140 6.95 16.50 -17.36
CA ARG A 140 6.57 15.44 -16.39
C ARG A 140 7.12 15.62 -14.98
N GLU A 141 7.74 16.78 -14.68
CA GLU A 141 8.37 17.08 -13.38
C GLU A 141 7.37 16.99 -12.22
N LEU A 142 6.19 17.57 -12.42
CA LEU A 142 5.13 17.52 -11.39
C LEU A 142 4.72 16.07 -11.09
N ASN A 143 4.62 15.25 -12.13
CA ASN A 143 4.28 13.83 -11.95
C ASN A 143 5.37 13.05 -11.19
N TRP A 144 6.64 13.42 -11.39
CA TRP A 144 7.76 12.89 -10.65
C TRP A 144 7.67 13.27 -9.16
N MET A 145 7.39 14.54 -8.85
CA MET A 145 7.22 15.00 -7.47
C MET A 145 6.08 14.26 -6.76
N ILE A 146 4.95 14.07 -7.44
CA ILE A 146 3.84 13.26 -6.91
C ILE A 146 4.31 11.82 -6.64
N GLY A 147 5.08 11.22 -7.54
CA GLY A 147 5.64 9.88 -7.37
C GLY A 147 6.54 9.75 -6.13
N VAL A 148 7.40 10.74 -5.88
CA VAL A 148 8.23 10.79 -4.66
C VAL A 148 7.36 10.93 -3.41
N THR A 149 6.34 11.79 -3.45
CA THR A 149 5.39 11.94 -2.34
C THR A 149 4.64 10.65 -2.05
N LEU A 150 4.20 9.93 -3.10
CA LEU A 150 3.56 8.62 -2.97
C LEU A 150 4.48 7.60 -2.29
N LEU A 151 5.77 7.57 -2.63
CA LEU A 151 6.74 6.68 -1.96
C LEU A 151 6.87 7.02 -0.47
N ILE A 152 7.03 8.29 -0.12
CA ILE A 152 7.14 8.72 1.28
C ILE A 152 5.89 8.33 2.07
N LEU A 153 4.70 8.62 1.53
CA LEU A 153 3.43 8.23 2.15
C LEU A 153 3.28 6.73 2.30
N ALA A 154 3.71 5.95 1.30
CA ALA A 154 3.69 4.49 1.37
C ALA A 154 4.61 3.96 2.49
N MET A 155 5.81 4.53 2.67
CA MET A 155 6.73 4.17 3.75
C MET A 155 6.13 4.49 5.12
N VAL A 156 5.56 5.70 5.29
CA VAL A 156 4.91 6.11 6.54
C VAL A 156 3.70 5.23 6.84
N ASN A 157 2.91 4.90 5.81
CA ASN A 157 1.75 4.01 5.96
C ASN A 157 2.16 2.58 6.32
N GLY A 158 3.22 2.06 5.71
CA GLY A 158 3.77 0.75 6.04
C GLY A 158 4.25 0.69 7.50
N PHE A 159 4.98 1.72 7.96
CA PHE A 159 5.40 1.83 9.35
C PHE A 159 4.20 1.92 10.30
N ALA A 160 3.18 2.75 9.98
CA ALA A 160 1.97 2.86 10.81
C ALA A 160 1.27 1.50 10.94
N GLY A 161 1.10 0.74 9.84
CA GLY A 161 0.47 -0.58 9.86
C GLY A 161 1.26 -1.65 10.65
N TYR A 162 2.57 -1.65 10.47
CA TYR A 162 3.47 -2.51 11.26
C TYR A 162 3.35 -2.24 12.76
N SER A 163 3.25 -0.97 13.14
CA SER A 163 3.21 -0.52 14.52
C SER A 163 1.87 -0.80 15.23
N LEU A 164 0.80 -1.13 14.50
CA LEU A 164 -0.51 -1.45 15.08
C LEU A 164 -0.53 -2.71 15.93
N LEU A 165 0.38 -3.65 15.64
CA LEU A 165 0.33 -4.99 16.21
C LEU A 165 0.65 -5.03 17.72
N ASP A 166 1.31 -4.01 18.24
CA ASP A 166 1.68 -3.84 19.65
C ASP A 166 2.40 -5.07 20.25
N ASP A 167 3.16 -5.77 19.41
CA ASP A 167 4.12 -6.78 19.83
C ASP A 167 5.43 -6.14 20.27
N GLN A 168 6.33 -6.91 20.90
CA GLN A 168 7.59 -6.39 21.44
C GLN A 168 8.46 -5.73 20.37
N LEU A 169 8.42 -6.21 19.13
CA LEU A 169 9.22 -5.65 18.04
C LEU A 169 8.64 -4.31 17.56
N SER A 170 7.34 -4.24 17.30
CA SER A 170 6.65 -3.03 16.84
C SER A 170 6.62 -1.94 17.93
N GLY A 171 6.41 -2.30 19.19
CA GLY A 171 6.48 -1.37 20.31
C GLY A 171 7.88 -0.76 20.51
N THR A 172 8.94 -1.56 20.30
CA THR A 172 10.32 -1.05 20.28
C THR A 172 10.50 -0.02 19.16
N GLY A 173 9.96 -0.28 17.96
CA GLY A 173 9.96 0.68 16.84
C GLY A 173 9.23 1.98 17.18
N LEU A 174 8.10 1.90 17.87
CA LEU A 174 7.37 3.08 18.36
C LEU A 174 8.17 3.88 19.39
N ARG A 175 8.89 3.20 20.29
CA ARG A 175 9.77 3.87 21.25
C ARG A 175 10.89 4.66 20.58
N ILE A 176 11.51 4.09 19.55
CA ILE A 176 12.52 4.77 18.73
C ILE A 176 11.88 5.98 18.03
N THR A 177 10.69 5.81 17.47
CA THR A 177 9.94 6.90 16.81
C THR A 177 9.61 8.04 17.77
N TYR A 178 9.21 7.72 19.02
CA TYR A 178 8.98 8.71 20.06
C TYR A 178 10.26 9.50 20.36
N GLY A 179 11.38 8.82 20.59
CA GLY A 179 12.67 9.47 20.78
C GLY A 179 13.11 10.35 19.60
N THR A 180 12.90 9.85 18.38
CA THR A 180 13.17 10.61 17.15
C THR A 180 12.28 11.85 17.05
N ALA A 181 10.99 11.74 17.38
CA ALA A 181 10.09 12.90 17.39
C ALA A 181 10.56 13.95 18.43
N LEU A 182 10.93 13.53 19.62
CA LEU A 182 11.45 14.44 20.67
C LEU A 182 12.76 15.14 20.26
N SER A 183 13.59 14.51 19.43
CA SER A 183 14.85 15.10 18.96
C SER A 183 14.67 16.26 17.98
N VAL A 184 13.46 16.46 17.43
CA VAL A 184 13.19 17.57 16.52
C VAL A 184 13.22 18.90 17.30
N PRO A 185 14.12 19.84 16.98
CA PRO A 185 14.23 21.09 17.73
C PRO A 185 12.91 21.87 17.73
N VAL A 186 12.58 22.50 18.85
CA VAL A 186 11.43 23.41 19.07
C VAL A 186 10.06 22.71 19.05
N ILE A 187 9.78 21.83 18.08
CA ILE A 187 8.45 21.26 17.85
C ILE A 187 8.35 19.77 18.27
N GLY A 188 9.46 19.14 18.66
CA GLY A 188 9.52 17.69 18.95
C GLY A 188 8.53 17.23 20.00
N THR A 189 8.40 17.95 21.09
CA THR A 189 7.44 17.65 22.15
C THR A 189 5.99 17.75 21.68
N TRP A 190 5.68 18.71 20.81
CA TRP A 190 4.36 18.84 20.19
C TRP A 190 4.04 17.69 19.25
N ILE A 191 5.01 17.27 18.44
CA ILE A 191 4.88 16.13 17.54
C ILE A 191 4.64 14.84 18.37
N ALA A 192 5.47 14.61 19.38
CA ALA A 192 5.34 13.44 20.24
C ALA A 192 3.98 13.44 20.98
N SER A 193 3.56 14.56 21.57
CA SER A 193 2.26 14.67 22.24
C SER A 193 1.08 14.47 21.27
N LEU A 194 1.17 15.03 20.05
CA LEU A 194 0.13 14.85 19.02
C LEU A 194 -0.02 13.38 18.60
N LEU A 195 1.10 12.68 18.39
CA LEU A 195 1.09 11.29 17.93
C LEU A 195 0.74 10.31 19.06
N PHE A 196 1.36 10.45 20.24
CA PHE A 196 1.26 9.47 21.32
C PHE A 196 0.18 9.81 22.36
N GLY A 197 -0.33 11.03 22.38
CA GLY A 197 -1.32 11.47 23.38
C GLY A 197 -0.71 11.78 24.75
N GLY A 198 0.62 11.94 24.84
CA GLY A 198 1.35 12.19 26.07
C GLY A 198 2.71 11.51 26.09
N GLU A 199 3.15 11.12 27.32
CA GLU A 199 4.40 10.38 27.50
C GLU A 199 4.29 8.95 26.97
N PHE A 200 5.43 8.42 26.45
CA PHE A 200 5.50 7.06 25.95
C PHE A 200 5.24 6.02 27.08
N PRO A 201 4.47 4.95 26.84
CA PRO A 201 3.99 4.44 25.52
C PRO A 201 2.76 5.17 24.93
N GLY A 202 2.05 6.01 25.70
CA GLY A 202 0.88 6.74 25.25
C GLY A 202 -0.37 5.85 25.06
N ALA A 203 -1.49 6.27 25.65
CA ALA A 203 -2.73 5.47 25.56
C ALA A 203 -3.38 5.52 24.17
N ASP A 204 -3.15 6.60 23.42
CA ASP A 204 -3.88 6.88 22.19
C ASP A 204 -3.15 6.46 20.91
N ILE A 205 -1.88 6.04 21.00
CA ILE A 205 -1.04 5.86 19.82
C ILE A 205 -1.61 4.83 18.84
N ILE A 206 -2.07 3.67 19.34
CA ILE A 206 -2.59 2.59 18.49
C ILE A 206 -3.87 3.04 17.79
N ALA A 207 -4.80 3.67 18.50
CA ALA A 207 -6.04 4.18 17.90
C ALA A 207 -5.77 5.27 16.83
N ARG A 208 -4.81 6.17 17.08
CA ARG A 208 -4.41 7.22 16.12
C ARG A 208 -3.73 6.63 14.89
N LEU A 209 -2.77 5.71 15.09
CA LEU A 209 -2.11 5.01 13.98
C LEU A 209 -3.11 4.20 13.15
N TYR A 210 -4.12 3.61 13.79
CA TYR A 210 -5.17 2.89 13.09
C TYR A 210 -5.91 3.80 12.10
N VAL A 211 -6.42 4.95 12.54
CA VAL A 211 -7.09 5.91 11.65
C VAL A 211 -6.14 6.43 10.55
N ILE A 212 -4.88 6.69 10.90
CA ILE A 212 -3.87 7.13 9.94
C ILE A 212 -3.64 6.06 8.87
N HIS A 213 -3.48 4.80 9.29
CA HIS A 213 -3.15 3.67 8.40
C HIS A 213 -4.29 3.23 7.51
N ILE A 214 -5.52 3.14 8.04
CA ILE A 214 -6.66 2.59 7.26
C ILE A 214 -7.41 3.64 6.45
N LEU A 215 -7.35 4.92 6.86
CA LEU A 215 -8.17 5.97 6.25
C LEU A 215 -7.34 7.13 5.69
N ILE A 216 -6.61 7.85 6.55
CA ILE A 216 -6.02 9.15 6.16
C ILE A 216 -4.98 8.96 5.06
N ILE A 217 -3.94 8.17 5.31
CA ILE A 217 -2.85 8.00 4.32
C ILE A 217 -3.35 7.24 3.08
N PRO A 218 -4.09 6.13 3.16
CA PRO A 218 -4.62 5.48 1.96
C PRO A 218 -5.52 6.36 1.12
N ALA A 219 -6.35 7.22 1.72
CA ALA A 219 -7.18 8.17 0.98
C ALA A 219 -6.33 9.22 0.24
N VAL A 220 -5.29 9.74 0.89
CA VAL A 220 -4.34 10.67 0.26
C VAL A 220 -3.57 9.98 -0.86
N ILE A 221 -3.07 8.75 -0.63
CA ILE A 221 -2.41 7.95 -1.68
C ILE A 221 -3.36 7.75 -2.86
N GLY A 222 -4.60 7.34 -2.63
CA GLY A 222 -5.61 7.13 -3.67
C GLY A 222 -5.89 8.39 -4.48
N GLY A 223 -6.04 9.54 -3.80
CA GLY A 223 -6.22 10.85 -4.44
C GLY A 223 -5.03 11.26 -5.28
N LEU A 224 -3.81 11.18 -4.73
CA LEU A 224 -2.58 11.48 -5.47
C LEU A 224 -2.34 10.51 -6.63
N LEU A 225 -2.65 9.23 -6.45
CA LEU A 225 -2.57 8.23 -7.51
C LEU A 225 -3.52 8.56 -8.66
N ALA A 226 -4.75 8.98 -8.38
CA ALA A 226 -5.70 9.41 -9.41
C ALA A 226 -5.14 10.63 -10.20
N VAL A 227 -4.56 11.61 -9.51
CA VAL A 227 -3.91 12.77 -10.15
C VAL A 227 -2.68 12.32 -10.95
N HIS A 228 -1.84 11.44 -10.40
CA HIS A 228 -0.67 10.86 -11.07
C HIS A 228 -1.03 10.21 -12.41
N LEU A 229 -2.05 9.35 -12.39
CA LEU A 229 -2.54 8.67 -13.60
C LEU A 229 -3.17 9.65 -14.60
N ALA A 230 -3.93 10.64 -14.13
CA ALA A 230 -4.50 11.68 -14.99
C ALA A 230 -3.40 12.47 -15.72
N ILE A 231 -2.31 12.82 -15.03
CA ILE A 231 -1.14 13.48 -15.64
C ILE A 231 -0.44 12.56 -16.64
N VAL A 232 -0.29 11.25 -16.35
CA VAL A 232 0.25 10.27 -17.32
C VAL A 232 -0.62 10.21 -18.58
N VAL A 233 -1.95 10.22 -18.42
CA VAL A 233 -2.87 10.27 -19.57
C VAL A 233 -2.67 11.56 -20.37
N ARG A 234 -2.53 12.69 -19.71
CA ARG A 234 -2.38 14.03 -20.33
C ARG A 234 -1.04 14.18 -21.05
N HIS A 235 0.07 13.82 -20.41
CA HIS A 235 1.43 14.05 -20.93
C HIS A 235 1.96 12.86 -21.76
N LYS A 236 1.21 11.77 -21.82
CA LYS A 236 1.58 10.50 -22.50
C LYS A 236 2.83 9.84 -21.86
N HIS A 237 3.09 8.61 -22.25
CA HIS A 237 4.31 7.90 -21.86
C HIS A 237 5.51 8.42 -22.65
N THR A 238 6.71 8.36 -22.01
CA THR A 238 7.97 8.50 -22.72
C THR A 238 8.24 7.25 -23.55
N GLN A 239 9.09 7.38 -24.55
CA GLN A 239 9.64 6.23 -25.26
C GLN A 239 10.82 5.66 -24.47
N PHE A 240 10.97 4.34 -24.41
CA PHE A 240 12.20 3.75 -23.90
C PHE A 240 13.35 4.05 -24.88
N PRO A 241 14.54 4.51 -24.42
CA PRO A 241 15.65 4.84 -25.30
C PRO A 241 16.04 3.69 -26.22
N GLY A 242 16.32 4.00 -27.49
CA GLY A 242 16.75 3.01 -28.49
C GLY A 242 16.84 3.61 -29.88
N PRO A 243 17.46 2.90 -30.84
CA PRO A 243 17.58 3.37 -32.22
C PRO A 243 16.22 3.69 -32.86
N GLY A 244 16.07 4.86 -33.46
CA GLY A 244 14.84 5.30 -34.14
C GLY A 244 13.66 5.59 -33.21
N ARG A 245 13.82 5.50 -31.88
CA ARG A 245 12.78 5.76 -30.90
C ARG A 245 12.85 7.19 -30.39
N ARG A 246 11.76 7.95 -30.59
CA ARG A 246 11.64 9.35 -30.18
C ARG A 246 10.36 9.55 -29.38
N GLU A 247 10.27 10.63 -28.60
CA GLU A 247 9.10 10.92 -27.76
C GLU A 247 7.83 11.25 -28.57
N ASP A 248 7.98 11.65 -29.82
CA ASP A 248 6.87 11.97 -30.72
C ASP A 248 6.31 10.74 -31.47
N ASN A 249 7.05 9.63 -31.50
CA ASN A 249 6.67 8.40 -32.19
C ASN A 249 6.57 7.19 -31.25
N VAL A 250 5.70 7.21 -30.25
CA VAL A 250 5.55 6.08 -29.33
C VAL A 250 5.27 4.79 -30.09
N VAL A 251 6.25 3.88 -30.07
CA VAL A 251 6.13 2.52 -30.62
C VAL A 251 5.64 1.59 -29.52
N GLY A 252 4.57 0.86 -29.79
CA GLY A 252 3.98 -0.02 -28.79
C GLY A 252 2.64 -0.61 -29.24
N GLU A 253 1.84 -1.02 -28.27
CA GLU A 253 0.58 -1.69 -28.47
C GLU A 253 -0.61 -0.80 -28.08
N ARG A 254 -1.75 -0.98 -28.76
CA ARG A 254 -2.97 -0.30 -28.36
C ARG A 254 -3.46 -0.82 -27.02
N LEU A 255 -4.05 0.08 -26.22
CA LEU A 255 -4.62 -0.31 -24.95
C LEU A 255 -5.56 -1.50 -25.08
N TRP A 256 -6.48 -1.44 -26.03
CA TRP A 256 -7.41 -2.54 -26.32
C TRP A 256 -7.12 -3.19 -27.67
N PRO A 257 -7.11 -4.53 -27.77
CA PRO A 257 -7.27 -5.51 -26.67
C PRO A 257 -5.92 -5.91 -26.04
N THR A 258 -4.80 -5.71 -26.70
CA THR A 258 -3.52 -6.39 -26.43
C THR A 258 -2.91 -5.97 -25.09
N TYR A 259 -2.76 -4.66 -24.87
CA TYR A 259 -2.16 -4.17 -23.64
C TYR A 259 -3.05 -4.48 -22.42
N ALA A 260 -4.36 -4.32 -22.56
CA ALA A 260 -5.31 -4.65 -21.49
C ALA A 260 -5.25 -6.13 -21.09
N ALA A 261 -5.07 -7.04 -22.05
CA ALA A 261 -4.89 -8.46 -21.73
C ALA A 261 -3.59 -8.73 -20.96
N LYS A 262 -2.48 -8.08 -21.34
CA LYS A 262 -1.20 -8.16 -20.61
C LYS A 262 -1.30 -7.58 -19.20
N ALA A 263 -1.92 -6.42 -19.05
CA ALA A 263 -2.16 -5.74 -17.78
C ALA A 263 -3.01 -6.61 -16.84
N LEU A 264 -4.10 -7.19 -17.34
CA LEU A 264 -4.94 -8.11 -16.58
C LEU A 264 -4.20 -9.41 -16.21
N GLY A 265 -3.41 -9.96 -17.12
CA GLY A 265 -2.55 -11.12 -16.85
C GLY A 265 -1.54 -10.83 -15.76
N LEU A 266 -0.90 -9.65 -15.78
CA LEU A 266 0.03 -9.23 -14.73
C LEU A 266 -0.67 -9.06 -13.38
N PHE A 267 -1.89 -8.50 -13.36
CA PHE A 267 -2.70 -8.40 -12.13
C PHE A 267 -2.94 -9.76 -11.48
N PHE A 268 -3.41 -10.74 -12.27
CA PHE A 268 -3.65 -12.08 -11.76
C PHE A 268 -2.37 -12.80 -11.34
N LEU A 269 -1.27 -12.63 -12.09
CA LEU A 269 0.03 -13.19 -11.73
C LEU A 269 0.54 -12.59 -10.40
N THR A 270 0.45 -11.28 -10.25
CA THR A 270 0.83 -10.58 -9.01
C THR A 270 0.01 -11.10 -7.83
N THR A 271 -1.29 -11.19 -7.99
CA THR A 271 -2.19 -11.70 -6.95
C THR A 271 -1.88 -13.15 -6.60
N ALA A 272 -1.64 -14.01 -7.61
CA ALA A 272 -1.28 -15.41 -7.40
C ALA A 272 0.05 -15.55 -6.63
N VAL A 273 1.07 -14.77 -7.01
CA VAL A 273 2.36 -14.76 -6.29
C VAL A 273 2.17 -14.33 -4.84
N LEU A 274 1.40 -13.28 -4.58
CA LEU A 274 1.10 -12.82 -3.22
C LEU A 274 0.33 -13.86 -2.40
N CYS A 275 -0.62 -14.56 -3.01
CA CYS A 275 -1.34 -15.66 -2.36
C CYS A 275 -0.41 -16.83 -2.01
N VAL A 276 0.49 -17.19 -2.92
CA VAL A 276 1.50 -18.24 -2.65
C VAL A 276 2.43 -17.82 -1.53
N LEU A 277 3.00 -16.61 -1.60
CA LEU A 277 3.87 -16.09 -0.54
C LEU A 277 3.15 -16.03 0.81
N GLY A 278 1.91 -15.53 0.83
CA GLY A 278 1.08 -15.47 2.04
C GLY A 278 0.74 -16.83 2.63
N GLY A 279 0.66 -17.87 1.79
CA GLY A 279 0.36 -19.24 2.23
C GLY A 279 1.57 -20.05 2.67
N VAL A 280 2.75 -19.85 2.06
CA VAL A 280 3.93 -20.73 2.28
C VAL A 280 5.15 -20.02 2.87
N ALA A 281 5.25 -18.70 2.76
CA ALA A 281 6.40 -17.92 3.23
C ALA A 281 5.98 -16.99 4.36
N GLN A 282 6.05 -17.47 5.58
CA GLN A 282 5.65 -16.71 6.76
C GLN A 282 6.64 -15.59 7.07
N ILE A 283 6.12 -14.38 7.25
CA ILE A 283 6.88 -13.21 7.70
C ILE A 283 6.22 -12.60 8.92
N ASN A 284 7.00 -11.91 9.74
CA ASN A 284 6.56 -11.22 10.96
C ASN A 284 5.64 -12.10 11.85
N PRO A 285 6.17 -13.20 12.40
CA PRO A 285 5.42 -14.09 13.30
C PRO A 285 5.29 -13.45 14.69
N ILE A 286 4.31 -12.54 14.84
CA ILE A 286 4.14 -11.70 16.04
C ILE A 286 4.07 -12.48 17.36
N TRP A 287 3.55 -13.70 17.33
CA TRP A 287 3.46 -14.58 18.51
C TRP A 287 4.81 -15.04 19.07
N LEU A 288 5.90 -14.94 18.27
CA LEU A 288 7.26 -15.23 18.73
C LEU A 288 7.89 -14.04 19.47
N PHE A 289 7.39 -12.83 19.26
CA PHE A 289 7.92 -11.62 19.89
C PHE A 289 7.26 -11.34 21.24
N GLY A 290 6.05 -11.82 21.48
CA GLY A 290 5.26 -11.54 22.66
C GLY A 290 4.65 -10.13 22.68
N PRO A 291 3.80 -9.83 23.68
CA PRO A 291 3.21 -8.50 23.84
C PRO A 291 4.27 -7.46 24.20
N PHE A 292 4.04 -6.21 23.79
CA PHE A 292 4.96 -5.11 24.11
C PHE A 292 5.04 -4.88 25.62
N ARG A 293 6.25 -4.86 26.14
CA ARG A 293 6.59 -4.51 27.53
C ARG A 293 7.61 -3.40 27.56
N PRO A 294 7.26 -2.19 27.98
CA PRO A 294 8.16 -1.02 27.94
C PRO A 294 9.46 -1.21 28.70
N ALA A 295 9.46 -2.06 29.75
CA ALA A 295 10.65 -2.36 30.55
C ALA A 295 11.60 -3.37 29.91
N GLU A 296 11.19 -4.08 28.88
CA GLU A 296 11.99 -5.08 28.19
C GLU A 296 12.70 -4.49 26.97
N VAL A 297 13.89 -4.96 26.71
CA VAL A 297 14.67 -4.58 25.52
C VAL A 297 14.66 -5.75 24.54
N SER A 298 14.26 -5.47 23.32
CA SER A 298 14.34 -6.41 22.23
C SER A 298 15.72 -6.32 21.57
N ALA A 299 16.58 -7.28 21.87
CA ALA A 299 17.90 -7.38 21.23
C ALA A 299 17.74 -7.80 19.74
N ALA A 300 18.53 -7.24 18.86
CA ALA A 300 18.56 -7.53 17.41
C ALA A 300 17.23 -7.31 16.68
N SER A 301 16.34 -6.47 17.20
CA SER A 301 15.14 -6.04 16.51
C SER A 301 15.49 -5.28 15.25
N GLN A 302 14.89 -5.66 14.13
CA GLN A 302 15.05 -4.95 12.87
C GLN A 302 13.66 -4.65 12.28
N PRO A 303 13.44 -3.40 11.82
CA PRO A 303 12.23 -3.08 11.09
C PRO A 303 12.24 -3.74 9.72
N ASP A 304 11.11 -3.68 9.02
CA ASP A 304 11.03 -4.06 7.61
C ASP A 304 12.10 -3.33 6.78
N TRP A 305 12.60 -3.97 5.74
CA TRP A 305 13.75 -3.52 4.93
C TRP A 305 13.67 -2.06 4.48
N TYR A 306 12.46 -1.55 4.19
CA TYR A 306 12.26 -0.18 3.71
C TYR A 306 12.48 0.90 4.79
N MET A 307 12.54 0.50 6.07
CA MET A 307 12.90 1.36 7.19
C MET A 307 14.38 1.18 7.60
N GLY A 308 15.10 0.22 7.02
CA GLY A 308 16.46 -0.12 7.38
C GLY A 308 17.46 1.03 7.19
N TRP A 309 17.21 1.94 6.26
CA TRP A 309 18.04 3.14 6.09
C TRP A 309 17.94 4.08 7.30
N LEU A 310 16.76 4.21 7.91
CA LEU A 310 16.55 5.02 9.11
C LEU A 310 17.19 4.35 10.33
N ASP A 311 16.98 3.05 10.51
CA ASP A 311 17.60 2.27 11.58
C ASP A 311 19.16 2.35 11.47
N GLY A 312 19.69 2.18 10.26
CA GLY A 312 21.12 2.33 10.01
C GLY A 312 21.64 3.74 10.31
N ALA A 313 20.93 4.78 9.90
CA ALA A 313 21.30 6.16 10.18
C ALA A 313 21.34 6.43 11.69
N LEU A 314 20.34 6.00 12.45
CA LEU A 314 20.28 6.17 13.91
C LEU A 314 21.44 5.45 14.66
N ARG A 315 21.97 4.36 14.10
CA ARG A 315 23.09 3.63 14.71
C ARG A 315 24.44 4.32 14.53
N ILE A 316 24.60 5.17 13.53
CA ILE A 316 25.84 5.88 13.23
C ILE A 316 25.82 7.36 13.60
N MET A 317 24.65 7.90 13.94
CA MET A 317 24.52 9.27 14.46
C MET A 317 24.93 9.30 15.93
N PRO A 318 25.67 10.35 16.35
CA PRO A 318 26.08 10.52 17.75
C PRO A 318 24.89 10.82 18.67
#